data_b2de505ed9e349b3655b38f750b4a405
#
_entry.id   b2de505ed9e349b3655b38f750b4a405
#
_cell.length_a   1.000
_cell.length_b   1.000
_cell.length_c   1.000
_cell.angle_alpha   90.00
_cell.angle_beta   90.00
_cell.angle_gamma   90.00
#
_symmetry.space_group_name_H-M   'P 1'
#
loop_
_entity.id
_entity.type
_entity.pdbx_description
1 polymer ?
#
loop_
_entity_poly.entity_id
_entity_poly.type
_entity_poly.pdbx_seq_one_letter_code
_entity_poly.pdbx_strand_id
1 'polypeptide(L)'
;MNRFEQALAPHMARRVLAAWVGGSHAHGLARPDSDIDLRIVIAPNPEDILLDRADATIGLHDPDITIMTPVAFLKGVAKGSPNMLEALSLPDGCLLLDAGLPDGLKPLAAGLATRRTVDMALGNVASNLHLLERDM
;
A
#
# COMPACT_ATOMS: atom_id res chain seq x y z
N MET A 1 12.41 -12.16 -14.04
CA MET A 1 11.90 -11.53 -12.79
C MET A 1 12.10 -10.01 -12.88
N ASN A 2 11.04 -9.24 -12.77
CA ASN A 2 11.14 -7.79 -12.81
C ASN A 2 11.62 -7.24 -11.45
N ARG A 3 11.94 -5.94 -11.40
CA ARG A 3 12.49 -5.32 -10.18
C ARG A 3 11.55 -5.36 -8.99
N PHE A 4 10.22 -5.37 -9.23
CA PHE A 4 9.23 -5.44 -8.16
C PHE A 4 9.18 -6.84 -7.55
N GLU A 5 9.23 -7.87 -8.38
CA GLU A 5 9.32 -9.26 -7.92
C GLU A 5 10.64 -9.52 -7.19
N GLN A 6 11.73 -8.90 -7.64
CA GLN A 6 13.01 -8.97 -6.93
C GLN A 6 12.93 -8.34 -5.54
N ALA A 7 12.25 -7.19 -5.42
CA ALA A 7 12.06 -6.53 -4.13
C ALA A 7 11.13 -7.34 -3.21
N LEU A 8 10.13 -8.02 -3.77
CA LEU A 8 9.19 -8.85 -3.01
C LEU A 8 9.81 -10.17 -2.54
N ALA A 9 10.69 -10.77 -3.32
CA ALA A 9 11.20 -12.12 -3.09
C ALA A 9 11.75 -12.38 -1.68
N PRO A 10 12.53 -11.46 -1.04
CA PRO A 10 13.02 -11.69 0.33
C PRO A 10 11.91 -11.82 1.38
N HIS A 11 10.71 -11.33 1.09
CA HIS A 11 9.57 -11.32 2.01
C HIS A 11 8.63 -12.49 1.83
N MET A 12 8.82 -13.28 0.76
CA MET A 12 7.95 -14.43 0.44
C MET A 12 8.09 -15.60 1.42
N ALA A 13 9.12 -15.61 2.28
CA ALA A 13 9.23 -16.58 3.38
C ALA A 13 8.11 -16.42 4.42
N ARG A 14 7.53 -15.22 4.51
CA ARG A 14 6.34 -14.94 5.29
C ARG A 14 5.10 -15.26 4.46
N ARG A 15 3.97 -15.52 5.13
CA ARG A 15 2.70 -15.73 4.43
C ARG A 15 2.17 -14.41 3.92
N VAL A 16 2.44 -14.10 2.67
CA VAL A 16 1.98 -12.88 2.01
C VAL A 16 0.55 -13.06 1.54
N LEU A 17 -0.33 -12.15 1.95
CA LEU A 17 -1.75 -12.13 1.58
C LEU A 17 -2.04 -11.20 0.42
N ALA A 18 -1.26 -10.14 0.29
CA ALA A 18 -1.35 -9.21 -0.81
C ALA A 18 -0.02 -8.48 -0.98
N ALA A 19 0.31 -8.11 -2.19
CA ALA A 19 1.46 -7.24 -2.49
C ALA A 19 1.16 -6.41 -3.72
N TRP A 20 1.42 -5.10 -3.65
CA TRP A 20 1.20 -4.21 -4.77
C TRP A 20 2.25 -3.11 -4.83
N VAL A 21 2.39 -2.54 -6.02
CA VAL A 21 3.24 -1.39 -6.28
C VAL A 21 2.40 -0.13 -6.15
N GLY A 22 2.79 0.75 -5.24
CA GLY A 22 2.11 2.01 -5.00
C GLY A 22 2.83 3.22 -5.61
N GLY A 23 2.49 4.40 -5.12
CA GLY A 23 3.15 5.64 -5.51
C GLY A 23 2.96 5.97 -6.99
N SER A 24 4.01 6.50 -7.63
CA SER A 24 3.96 6.94 -9.03
C SER A 24 3.61 5.82 -10.01
N HIS A 25 3.99 4.58 -9.72
CA HIS A 25 3.65 3.43 -10.55
C HIS A 25 2.15 3.15 -10.54
N ALA A 26 1.50 3.26 -9.37
CA ALA A 26 0.06 3.04 -9.25
C ALA A 26 -0.77 4.14 -9.95
N HIS A 27 -0.22 5.34 -10.07
CA HIS A 27 -0.90 6.47 -10.70
C HIS A 27 -0.53 6.71 -12.17
N GLY A 28 0.25 5.81 -12.77
CA GLY A 28 0.66 5.94 -14.17
C GLY A 28 1.65 7.06 -14.44
N LEU A 29 2.28 7.61 -13.40
CA LEU A 29 3.24 8.70 -13.49
C LEU A 29 4.70 8.23 -13.46
N ALA A 30 4.92 6.92 -13.37
CA ALA A 30 6.24 6.35 -13.22
C ALA A 30 7.08 6.50 -14.50
N ARG A 31 8.36 6.78 -14.30
CA ARG A 31 9.40 6.69 -15.31
C ARG A 31 10.18 5.38 -15.10
N PRO A 32 10.98 4.94 -16.10
CA PRO A 32 11.80 3.72 -15.93
C PRO A 32 12.74 3.76 -14.72
N ASP A 33 13.17 4.95 -14.30
CA ASP A 33 14.05 5.20 -13.15
C ASP A 33 13.30 5.59 -11.86
N SER A 34 11.96 5.57 -11.88
CA SER A 34 11.17 5.88 -10.70
C SER A 34 11.44 4.88 -9.57
N ASP A 35 11.44 5.38 -8.33
CA ASP A 35 11.66 4.58 -7.13
C ASP A 35 10.57 3.51 -6.99
N ILE A 36 10.96 2.40 -6.36
CA ILE A 36 10.03 1.34 -5.98
C ILE A 36 9.32 1.77 -4.70
N ASP A 37 8.00 1.67 -4.70
CA ASP A 37 7.16 1.80 -3.52
C ASP A 37 6.29 0.53 -3.44
N LEU A 38 6.75 -0.44 -2.66
CA LEU A 38 6.13 -1.75 -2.54
C LEU A 38 5.36 -1.85 -1.23
N ARG A 39 4.14 -2.35 -1.29
CA ARG A 39 3.31 -2.58 -0.11
C ARG A 39 2.93 -4.04 -0.02
N ILE A 40 3.08 -4.59 1.17
CA ILE A 40 2.92 -6.02 1.44
C ILE A 40 2.03 -6.19 2.66
N VAL A 41 1.00 -7.03 2.52
CA VAL A 41 0.18 -7.47 3.65
C VAL A 41 0.56 -8.91 3.98
N ILE A 42 0.98 -9.15 5.21
CA ILE A 42 1.38 -10.47 5.70
C ILE A 42 0.43 -10.97 6.78
N ALA A 43 0.25 -12.29 6.84
CA ALA A 43 -0.46 -12.91 7.95
C ALA A 43 0.34 -12.73 9.25
N PRO A 44 -0.28 -12.29 10.35
CA PRO A 44 0.39 -12.23 11.65
C PRO A 44 0.62 -13.62 12.21
N ASN A 45 1.58 -13.75 13.11
CA ASN A 45 1.76 -14.99 13.86
C ASN A 45 0.55 -15.23 14.78
N PRO A 46 0.15 -16.49 15.03
CA PRO A 46 -0.94 -16.78 15.98
C PRO A 46 -0.73 -16.17 17.38
N GLU A 47 0.52 -16.15 17.84
CA GLU A 47 0.87 -15.52 19.11
C GLU A 47 0.55 -14.03 19.15
N ASP A 48 0.83 -13.30 18.05
CA ASP A 48 0.53 -11.88 17.96
C ASP A 48 -0.98 -11.60 17.99
N ILE A 49 -1.78 -12.50 17.41
CA ILE A 49 -3.23 -12.40 17.47
C ILE A 49 -3.71 -12.59 18.92
N LEU A 50 -3.19 -13.61 19.60
CA LEU A 50 -3.58 -13.94 20.98
C LEU A 50 -3.19 -12.84 21.97
N LEU A 51 -2.08 -12.14 21.72
CA LEU A 51 -1.56 -11.09 22.59
C LEU A 51 -2.00 -9.69 22.18
N ASP A 52 -2.94 -9.58 21.25
CA ASP A 52 -3.46 -8.29 20.72
C ASP A 52 -2.35 -7.41 20.10
N ARG A 53 -1.45 -8.04 19.34
CA ARG A 53 -0.35 -7.40 18.64
C ARG A 53 -0.48 -7.51 17.11
N ALA A 54 -1.66 -7.84 16.62
CA ALA A 54 -1.88 -8.07 15.20
C ALA A 54 -2.05 -6.78 14.38
N ASP A 55 -2.09 -5.61 15.01
CA ASP A 55 -2.12 -4.32 14.33
C ASP A 55 -0.70 -3.76 14.26
N ALA A 56 -0.01 -4.02 13.15
CA ALA A 56 1.38 -3.65 12.99
C ALA A 56 1.72 -3.23 11.56
N THR A 57 2.59 -2.23 11.47
CA THR A 57 3.14 -1.72 10.21
C THR A 57 4.64 -1.47 10.37
N ILE A 58 5.42 -1.94 9.41
CA ILE A 58 6.88 -1.77 9.38
C ILE A 58 7.25 -1.10 8.07
N GLY A 59 8.02 -0.03 8.13
CA GLY A 59 8.59 0.64 6.96
C GLY A 59 10.06 0.30 6.78
N LEU A 60 10.43 -0.05 5.55
CA LEU A 60 11.82 -0.25 5.13
C LEU A 60 12.16 0.78 4.06
N HIS A 61 13.46 1.12 3.95
CA HIS A 61 13.97 2.07 2.98
C HIS A 61 14.99 1.42 2.05
N ASP A 62 15.10 1.96 0.83
CA ASP A 62 16.07 1.56 -0.20
C ASP A 62 16.01 0.07 -0.59
N PRO A 63 14.92 -0.43 -1.19
CA PRO A 63 13.74 0.29 -1.70
C PRO A 63 12.70 0.54 -0.61
N ASP A 64 11.80 1.48 -0.83
CA ASP A 64 10.68 1.73 0.07
C ASP A 64 9.70 0.56 0.07
N ILE A 65 9.62 -0.12 1.19
CA ILE A 65 8.72 -1.25 1.39
C ILE A 65 7.94 -1.04 2.68
N THR A 66 6.62 -1.10 2.58
CA THR A 66 5.75 -1.08 3.75
C THR A 66 5.15 -2.46 3.95
N ILE A 67 5.39 -3.06 5.09
CA ILE A 67 4.86 -4.36 5.48
C ILE A 67 3.82 -4.15 6.57
N MET A 68 2.63 -4.67 6.37
CA MET A 68 1.54 -4.48 7.32
C MET A 68 0.74 -5.76 7.52
N THR A 69 0.04 -5.82 8.65
CA THR A 69 -0.93 -6.89 8.93
C THR A 69 -2.29 -6.57 8.30
N PRO A 70 -3.18 -7.57 8.13
CA PRO A 70 -4.54 -7.32 7.65
C PRO A 70 -5.31 -6.31 8.50
N VAL A 71 -5.13 -6.34 9.81
CA VAL A 71 -5.78 -5.38 10.73
C VAL A 71 -5.35 -3.95 10.41
N ALA A 72 -4.05 -3.71 10.25
CA ALA A 72 -3.52 -2.39 9.89
C ALA A 72 -4.05 -1.93 8.52
N PHE A 73 -4.07 -2.84 7.54
CA PHE A 73 -4.60 -2.56 6.20
C PHE A 73 -6.09 -2.19 6.25
N LEU A 74 -6.91 -3.00 6.92
CA LEU A 74 -8.35 -2.76 7.01
C LEU A 74 -8.68 -1.49 7.79
N LYS A 75 -7.92 -1.18 8.84
CA LYS A 75 -8.07 0.09 9.56
C LYS A 75 -7.75 1.29 8.66
N GLY A 76 -6.71 1.19 7.84
CA GLY A 76 -6.37 2.22 6.85
C GLY A 76 -7.47 2.41 5.82
N VAL A 77 -8.02 1.33 5.29
CA VAL A 77 -9.16 1.36 4.36
C VAL A 77 -10.38 1.99 5.02
N ALA A 78 -10.72 1.59 6.24
CA ALA A 78 -11.86 2.12 6.98
C ALA A 78 -11.73 3.63 7.29
N LYS A 79 -10.51 4.09 7.51
CA LYS A 79 -10.22 5.53 7.69
C LYS A 79 -10.26 6.32 6.39
N GLY A 80 -10.33 5.65 5.24
CA GLY A 80 -10.26 6.29 3.94
C GLY A 80 -8.87 6.73 3.54
N SER A 81 -7.82 6.07 4.03
CA SER A 81 -6.45 6.36 3.64
C SER A 81 -6.24 6.16 2.14
N PRO A 82 -5.81 7.21 1.38
CA PRO A 82 -5.59 7.06 -0.06
C PRO A 82 -4.58 5.97 -0.41
N ASN A 83 -3.53 5.82 0.41
CA ASN A 83 -2.49 4.81 0.20
C ASN A 83 -3.03 3.37 0.33
N MET A 84 -4.01 3.16 1.20
CA MET A 84 -4.62 1.84 1.35
C MET A 84 -5.71 1.61 0.32
N LEU A 85 -6.51 2.63 0.01
CA LEU A 85 -7.57 2.55 -0.99
C LEU A 85 -7.04 2.31 -2.41
N GLU A 86 -5.83 2.75 -2.71
CA GLU A 86 -5.24 2.51 -4.04
C GLU A 86 -5.13 1.03 -4.38
N ALA A 87 -4.99 0.15 -3.37
CA ALA A 87 -4.95 -1.30 -3.56
C ALA A 87 -6.22 -1.84 -4.23
N LEU A 88 -7.34 -1.14 -4.13
CA LEU A 88 -8.63 -1.54 -4.64
C LEU A 88 -8.87 -1.12 -6.11
N SER A 89 -8.00 -0.30 -6.68
CA SER A 89 -8.14 0.26 -8.03
C SER A 89 -6.82 0.37 -8.76
N LEU A 90 -5.95 -0.61 -8.61
CA LEU A 90 -4.62 -0.61 -9.21
C LEU A 90 -4.67 -0.81 -10.73
N PRO A 91 -3.78 -0.15 -11.48
CA PRO A 91 -3.55 -0.47 -12.89
C PRO A 91 -3.04 -1.90 -13.06
N ASP A 92 -3.22 -2.44 -14.27
CA ASP A 92 -2.70 -3.76 -14.62
C ASP A 92 -1.19 -3.84 -14.37
N GLY A 93 -0.76 -4.93 -13.77
CA GLY A 93 0.64 -5.19 -13.45
C GLY A 93 1.12 -4.60 -12.12
N CYS A 94 0.34 -3.74 -11.45
CA CYS A 94 0.72 -3.20 -10.15
C CYS A 94 0.33 -4.11 -8.98
N LEU A 95 -0.69 -4.94 -9.14
CA LEU A 95 -1.04 -5.96 -8.15
C LEU A 95 -0.19 -7.21 -8.39
N LEU A 96 0.80 -7.45 -7.52
CA LEU A 96 1.75 -8.54 -7.67
C LEU A 96 1.24 -9.86 -7.10
N LEU A 97 0.47 -9.78 -6.02
CA LEU A 97 -0.10 -10.95 -5.34
C LEU A 97 -1.41 -10.56 -4.66
N ASP A 98 -2.44 -11.38 -4.84
CA ASP A 98 -3.74 -11.21 -4.19
C ASP A 98 -4.26 -12.58 -3.76
N ALA A 99 -4.27 -12.84 -2.46
CA ALA A 99 -4.86 -14.03 -1.86
C ALA A 99 -6.34 -13.83 -1.49
N GLY A 100 -7.00 -12.83 -2.08
CA GLY A 100 -8.43 -12.55 -1.93
C GLY A 100 -8.78 -11.32 -1.11
N LEU A 101 -7.79 -10.65 -0.49
CA LEU A 101 -8.08 -9.51 0.39
C LEU A 101 -8.43 -8.23 -0.39
N PRO A 102 -7.57 -7.71 -1.29
CA PRO A 102 -7.97 -6.56 -2.10
C PRO A 102 -9.15 -6.85 -3.01
N ASP A 103 -9.15 -8.00 -3.69
CA ASP A 103 -10.20 -8.38 -4.61
C ASP A 103 -11.57 -8.49 -3.91
N GLY A 104 -11.61 -9.04 -2.71
CA GLY A 104 -12.82 -9.13 -1.91
C GLY A 104 -13.38 -7.77 -1.47
N LEU A 105 -12.54 -6.74 -1.39
CA LEU A 105 -12.95 -5.39 -0.99
C LEU A 105 -13.34 -4.50 -2.18
N LYS A 106 -12.98 -4.85 -3.41
CA LYS A 106 -13.27 -4.03 -4.60
C LYS A 106 -14.74 -3.62 -4.75
N PRO A 107 -15.73 -4.50 -4.51
CA PRO A 107 -17.13 -4.11 -4.62
C PRO A 107 -17.55 -3.02 -3.63
N LEU A 108 -16.79 -2.84 -2.55
CA LEU A 108 -17.04 -1.85 -1.50
C LEU A 108 -16.28 -0.54 -1.71
N ALA A 109 -15.40 -0.47 -2.71
CA ALA A 109 -14.45 0.62 -2.88
C ALA A 109 -15.13 2.00 -2.95
N ALA A 110 -16.23 2.11 -3.69
CA ALA A 110 -16.97 3.37 -3.83
C ALA A 110 -17.54 3.88 -2.51
N GLY A 111 -18.00 2.96 -1.64
CA GLY A 111 -18.54 3.30 -0.33
C GLY A 111 -17.47 3.58 0.74
N LEU A 112 -16.21 3.19 0.46
CA LEU A 112 -15.10 3.37 1.39
C LEU A 112 -14.40 4.73 1.23
N ALA A 113 -14.57 5.39 0.07
CA ALA A 113 -14.07 6.74 -0.15
C ALA A 113 -14.92 7.74 0.64
N THR A 114 -14.31 8.46 1.58
CA THR A 114 -14.97 9.39 2.48
C THR A 114 -14.43 10.81 2.28
N ARG A 115 -15.11 11.80 2.86
CA ARG A 115 -14.60 13.18 2.93
C ARG A 115 -13.17 13.21 3.51
N ARG A 116 -12.91 12.38 4.51
CA ARG A 116 -11.56 12.25 5.10
C ARG A 116 -10.54 11.79 4.07
N THR A 117 -10.90 10.89 3.17
CA THR A 117 -10.05 10.46 2.06
C THR A 117 -9.68 11.64 1.16
N VAL A 118 -10.66 12.47 0.82
CA VAL A 118 -10.44 13.67 0.00
C VAL A 118 -9.51 14.64 0.73
N ASP A 119 -9.74 14.90 2.00
CA ASP A 119 -8.92 15.81 2.80
C ASP A 119 -7.47 15.31 2.88
N MET A 120 -7.24 14.02 3.08
CA MET A 120 -5.91 13.43 3.10
C MET A 120 -5.21 13.54 1.75
N ALA A 121 -5.92 13.29 0.65
CA ALA A 121 -5.38 13.42 -0.69
C ALA A 121 -5.01 14.88 -1.02
N LEU A 122 -5.86 15.84 -0.65
CA LEU A 122 -5.58 17.26 -0.83
C LEU A 122 -4.37 17.71 0.01
N GLY A 123 -4.22 17.20 1.23
CA GLY A 123 -3.06 17.46 2.06
C GLY A 123 -1.77 16.97 1.42
N ASN A 124 -1.78 15.80 0.81
CA ASN A 124 -0.63 15.25 0.08
C ASN A 124 -0.26 16.12 -1.14
N VAL A 125 -1.26 16.57 -1.90
CA VAL A 125 -1.04 17.47 -3.04
C VAL A 125 -0.43 18.79 -2.58
N ALA A 126 -0.97 19.40 -1.55
CA ALA A 126 -0.45 20.65 -1.00
C ALA A 126 1.00 20.53 -0.53
N SER A 127 1.34 19.43 0.16
CA SER A 127 2.71 19.16 0.60
C SER A 127 3.66 19.01 -0.57
N ASN A 128 3.26 18.31 -1.62
CA ASN A 128 4.08 18.11 -2.81
C ASN A 128 4.30 19.40 -3.57
N LEU A 129 3.27 20.24 -3.70
CA LEU A 129 3.40 21.56 -4.32
C LEU A 129 4.35 22.47 -3.55
N HIS A 130 4.28 22.47 -2.22
CA HIS A 130 5.19 23.23 -1.37
C HIS A 130 6.65 22.81 -1.55
N LEU A 131 6.91 21.51 -1.68
CA LEU A 131 8.25 20.99 -1.95
C LEU A 131 8.77 21.46 -3.32
N LEU A 132 7.92 21.45 -4.34
CA LEU A 132 8.28 21.93 -5.69
C LEU A 132 8.62 23.42 -5.68
N GLU A 133 7.84 24.25 -5.00
CA GLU A 133 8.10 25.68 -4.85
C GLU A 133 9.43 25.95 -4.15
N ARG A 134 9.75 25.16 -3.14
CA ARG A 134 11.01 25.28 -2.39
C ARG A 134 12.23 24.95 -3.25
N ASP A 135 12.11 23.97 -4.14
CA ASP A 135 13.20 23.50 -5.00
C ASP A 135 13.37 24.33 -6.27
N MET A 136 12.48 25.26 -6.53
CA MET A 136 12.64 26.27 -7.59
C MET A 136 13.32 27.50 -7.02
#